data_e7932caa77168e740766f3329e8d886d
#
_entry.id   e7932caa77168e740766f3329e8d886d
#
_cell.length_a   1.000
_cell.length_b   1.000
_cell.length_c   1.000
_cell.angle_alpha   90.00
_cell.angle_beta   90.00
_cell.angle_gamma   90.00
#
_symmetry.space_group_name_H-M   'P 1'
#
loop_
_entity.id
_entity.type
_entity.pdbx_description
1 polymer ?
#
loop_
_entity_poly.entity_id
_entity_poly.type
_entity_poly.pdbx_seq_one_letter_code
_entity_poly.pdbx_strand_id
1 'polypeptide(L)'
;MADKEYLDLCKYILDNGIEKEDRTGVGTKSIFGYQMKFDLNNGFPLLTTKKVNFNLVWSELLWFIKGDTNIRFLLENNNNIWNEWAFKKWVESDEYNGPDMTDFGHRTLVDEDFAKDYKEQMKFFKEKILTDDEFSKKYGDLGNVYGKQWRNFNGVDQLKNVIEQIKENPSSRRLIVSSWNPAEVDTMALPPCHSLFQFYVSDGKLSCQLYQRSGDVFLGVPFNIASYSLLTILIAKECNLGVGEFVHTLGDAHIYNNHFDQVNEQISRTPYDLPSLKINEFQSIFDLKISDVELVNYESHPFIKAPIAV
;
A
#
# COMPACT_ATOMS: atom_id res chain seq x y z
N MET A 1 -20.51 -2.63 6.65
CA MET A 1 -19.51 -3.69 6.34
C MET A 1 -18.49 -3.09 5.39
N ALA A 2 -17.21 -3.40 5.56
CA ALA A 2 -16.12 -2.78 4.77
C ALA A 2 -16.30 -2.95 3.25
N ASP A 3 -16.67 -4.15 2.81
CA ASP A 3 -16.95 -4.37 1.39
C ASP A 3 -18.02 -3.42 0.84
N LYS A 4 -19.07 -3.12 1.62
CA LYS A 4 -20.14 -2.22 1.16
C LYS A 4 -19.60 -0.83 0.84
N GLU A 5 -18.79 -0.24 1.72
CA GLU A 5 -18.21 1.09 1.53
C GLU A 5 -17.35 1.14 0.25
N TYR A 6 -16.56 0.09 0.04
CA TYR A 6 -15.71 -0.03 -1.14
C TYR A 6 -16.52 -0.28 -2.42
N LEU A 7 -17.52 -1.17 -2.39
CA LEU A 7 -18.37 -1.45 -3.55
C LEU A 7 -19.23 -0.24 -3.93
N ASP A 8 -19.66 0.54 -2.95
CA ASP A 8 -20.39 1.81 -3.20
C ASP A 8 -19.47 2.83 -3.92
N LEU A 9 -18.19 2.93 -3.55
CA LEU A 9 -17.21 3.73 -4.30
C LEU A 9 -17.06 3.23 -5.75
N CYS A 10 -16.90 1.92 -5.93
CA CYS A 10 -16.78 1.33 -7.27
C CYS A 10 -17.98 1.68 -8.16
N LYS A 11 -19.20 1.49 -7.66
CA LYS A 11 -20.44 1.85 -8.35
C LYS A 11 -20.50 3.34 -8.66
N TYR A 12 -20.18 4.16 -7.65
CA TYR A 12 -20.22 5.61 -7.82
C TYR A 12 -19.30 6.09 -8.94
N ILE A 13 -18.07 5.53 -9.04
CA ILE A 13 -17.15 5.86 -10.14
C ILE A 13 -17.70 5.39 -11.49
N LEU A 14 -18.21 4.16 -11.57
CA LEU A 14 -18.78 3.64 -12.83
C LEU A 14 -19.97 4.49 -13.32
N ASP A 15 -20.79 4.99 -12.41
CA ASP A 15 -22.00 5.75 -12.74
C ASP A 15 -21.71 7.24 -13.01
N ASN A 16 -20.79 7.85 -12.25
CA ASN A 16 -20.61 9.30 -12.19
C ASN A 16 -19.21 9.78 -12.60
N GLY A 17 -18.24 8.87 -12.78
CA GLY A 17 -16.87 9.22 -13.07
C GLY A 17 -16.70 9.84 -14.46
N ILE A 18 -15.68 10.69 -14.59
CA ILE A 18 -15.28 11.34 -15.85
C ILE A 18 -14.17 10.51 -16.48
N GLU A 19 -14.28 10.25 -17.77
CA GLU A 19 -13.22 9.60 -18.54
C GLU A 19 -12.03 10.54 -18.72
N LYS A 20 -10.84 10.03 -18.51
CA LYS A 20 -9.57 10.74 -18.66
C LYS A 20 -8.54 9.85 -19.34
N GLU A 21 -7.74 10.46 -20.19
CA GLU A 21 -6.47 9.87 -20.59
C GLU A 21 -5.49 9.94 -19.40
N ASP A 22 -4.60 8.98 -19.33
CA ASP A 22 -3.58 8.91 -18.28
C ASP A 22 -2.20 8.62 -18.88
N ARG A 23 -1.16 8.68 -18.04
CA ARG A 23 0.23 8.46 -18.42
C ARG A 23 0.47 7.08 -19.04
N THR A 24 -0.32 6.08 -18.67
CA THR A 24 -0.15 4.69 -19.15
C THR A 24 -0.79 4.45 -20.52
N GLY A 25 -1.60 5.39 -21.02
CA GLY A 25 -2.35 5.25 -22.28
C GLY A 25 -3.55 4.29 -22.20
N VAL A 26 -3.83 3.70 -21.04
CA VAL A 26 -4.99 2.82 -20.82
C VAL A 26 -6.27 3.64 -20.69
N GLY A 27 -6.16 4.83 -20.11
CA GLY A 27 -7.29 5.68 -19.73
C GLY A 27 -7.95 5.21 -18.44
N THR A 28 -8.64 6.13 -17.80
CA THR A 28 -9.33 5.91 -16.52
C THR A 28 -10.70 6.54 -16.51
N LYS A 29 -11.59 6.00 -15.69
CA LYS A 29 -12.80 6.68 -15.24
C LYS A 29 -12.60 7.10 -13.79
N SER A 30 -12.70 8.40 -13.48
CA SER A 30 -12.32 8.94 -12.18
C SER A 30 -13.32 9.95 -11.61
N ILE A 31 -13.26 10.08 -10.27
CA ILE A 31 -13.93 11.14 -9.51
C ILE A 31 -12.87 11.87 -8.67
N PHE A 32 -13.14 13.11 -8.29
CA PHE A 32 -12.28 13.89 -7.41
C PHE A 32 -12.96 14.16 -6.06
N GLY A 33 -12.36 13.62 -5.01
CA GLY A 33 -12.87 13.74 -3.65
C GLY A 33 -13.92 12.69 -3.30
N TYR A 34 -13.51 11.66 -2.56
CA TYR A 34 -14.41 10.65 -1.98
C TYR A 34 -13.90 10.22 -0.61
N GLN A 35 -14.82 9.88 0.28
CA GLN A 35 -14.46 9.43 1.62
C GLN A 35 -15.23 8.18 2.01
N MET A 36 -14.49 7.16 2.46
CA MET A 36 -15.02 5.94 3.07
C MET A 36 -14.72 5.92 4.57
N LYS A 37 -15.56 5.26 5.35
CA LYS A 37 -15.35 5.05 6.80
C LYS A 37 -15.52 3.60 7.17
N PHE A 38 -14.58 3.09 7.95
CA PHE A 38 -14.53 1.71 8.41
C PHE A 38 -14.47 1.68 9.93
N ASP A 39 -15.53 1.19 10.57
CA ASP A 39 -15.53 0.96 12.02
C ASP A 39 -14.69 -0.30 12.33
N LEU A 40 -13.56 -0.10 12.98
CA LEU A 40 -12.59 -1.16 13.29
C LEU A 40 -13.07 -2.08 14.44
N ASN A 41 -14.17 -1.73 15.12
CA ASN A 41 -14.78 -2.62 16.11
C ASN A 41 -15.57 -3.77 15.46
N ASN A 42 -15.96 -3.64 14.19
CA ASN A 42 -16.74 -4.62 13.46
C ASN A 42 -15.91 -5.71 12.77
N GLY A 43 -14.60 -5.75 13.00
CA GLY A 43 -13.66 -6.66 12.38
C GLY A 43 -12.59 -5.94 11.56
N PHE A 44 -11.63 -6.70 11.06
CA PHE A 44 -10.54 -6.14 10.24
C PHE A 44 -11.03 -5.92 8.79
N PRO A 45 -10.95 -4.70 8.23
CA PRO A 45 -11.54 -4.38 6.93
C PRO A 45 -10.67 -4.87 5.76
N LEU A 46 -10.45 -6.17 5.68
CA LEU A 46 -9.89 -6.85 4.53
C LEU A 46 -11.04 -7.31 3.63
N LEU A 47 -11.09 -6.85 2.39
CA LEU A 47 -12.20 -7.14 1.50
C LEU A 47 -12.41 -8.64 1.31
N THR A 48 -13.68 -9.06 1.27
CA THR A 48 -14.09 -10.45 1.11
C THR A 48 -14.67 -10.74 -0.28
N THR A 49 -15.09 -9.71 -1.01
CA THR A 49 -15.63 -9.82 -2.39
C THR A 49 -14.57 -10.16 -3.45
N LYS A 50 -13.30 -10.03 -3.12
CA LYS A 50 -12.17 -10.66 -3.82
C LYS A 50 -11.05 -10.95 -2.82
N LYS A 51 -10.27 -11.99 -3.10
CA LYS A 51 -9.13 -12.34 -2.24
C LYS A 51 -8.07 -11.25 -2.26
N VAL A 52 -7.72 -10.73 -1.08
CA VAL A 52 -6.59 -9.83 -0.85
C VAL A 52 -5.51 -10.58 -0.08
N ASN A 53 -4.27 -10.53 -0.55
CA ASN A 53 -3.17 -11.23 0.11
C ASN A 53 -2.67 -10.44 1.33
N PHE A 54 -3.06 -10.86 2.52
CA PHE A 54 -2.69 -10.21 3.78
C PHE A 54 -1.17 -10.17 4.02
N ASN A 55 -0.43 -11.20 3.58
CA ASN A 55 1.02 -11.21 3.73
C ASN A 55 1.69 -10.04 2.99
N LEU A 56 1.18 -9.68 1.82
CA LEU A 56 1.69 -8.52 1.07
C LEU A 56 1.38 -7.22 1.81
N VAL A 57 0.16 -7.08 2.38
CA VAL A 57 -0.23 -5.91 3.18
C VAL A 57 0.67 -5.77 4.40
N TRP A 58 0.83 -6.85 5.19
CA TRP A 58 1.54 -6.82 6.44
C TRP A 58 3.06 -6.64 6.26
N SER A 59 3.67 -7.35 5.33
CA SER A 59 5.10 -7.23 5.08
C SER A 59 5.49 -5.83 4.56
N GLU A 60 4.66 -5.22 3.70
CA GLU A 60 4.88 -3.85 3.24
C GLU A 60 4.71 -2.84 4.38
N LEU A 61 3.63 -2.95 5.17
CA LEU A 61 3.43 -2.06 6.31
C LEU A 61 4.57 -2.15 7.32
N LEU A 62 5.03 -3.37 7.64
CA LEU A 62 6.16 -3.57 8.55
C LEU A 62 7.44 -2.95 8.00
N TRP A 63 7.68 -3.07 6.70
CA TRP A 63 8.80 -2.43 6.01
C TRP A 63 8.73 -0.89 6.14
N PHE A 64 7.55 -0.28 5.98
CA PHE A 64 7.35 1.16 6.23
C PHE A 64 7.57 1.53 7.70
N ILE A 65 7.01 0.78 8.66
CA ILE A 65 7.17 1.02 10.10
C ILE A 65 8.67 1.00 10.50
N LYS A 66 9.46 0.10 9.91
CA LYS A 66 10.90 0.02 10.16
C LYS A 66 11.70 1.16 9.51
N GLY A 67 11.10 1.93 8.61
CA GLY A 67 11.80 2.95 7.84
C GLY A 67 12.81 2.37 6.86
N ASP A 68 12.68 1.08 6.55
CA ASP A 68 13.53 0.40 5.58
C ASP A 68 13.15 0.86 4.16
N THR A 69 14.13 0.92 3.29
CA THR A 69 14.00 1.36 1.90
C THR A 69 14.49 0.31 0.91
N ASN A 70 15.11 -0.77 1.43
CA ASN A 70 15.62 -1.85 0.60
C ASN A 70 14.58 -2.95 0.40
N ILE A 71 14.36 -3.33 -0.85
CA ILE A 71 13.36 -4.37 -1.21
C ILE A 71 13.75 -5.78 -0.78
N ARG A 72 14.99 -6.01 -0.29
CA ARG A 72 15.44 -7.34 0.16
C ARG A 72 14.49 -7.91 1.22
N PHE A 73 14.14 -7.10 2.23
CA PHE A 73 13.17 -7.52 3.25
C PHE A 73 11.84 -7.97 2.66
N LEU A 74 11.35 -7.26 1.65
CA LEU A 74 10.11 -7.61 0.96
C LEU A 74 10.25 -8.94 0.21
N LEU A 75 11.35 -9.14 -0.51
CA LEU A 75 11.63 -10.39 -1.24
C LEU A 75 11.78 -11.60 -0.31
N GLU A 76 12.43 -11.44 0.85
CA GLU A 76 12.55 -12.47 1.89
C GLU A 76 11.17 -12.88 2.43
N ASN A 77 10.17 -11.99 2.36
CA ASN A 77 8.79 -12.22 2.76
C ASN A 77 7.84 -12.49 1.57
N ASN A 78 8.38 -12.89 0.40
CA ASN A 78 7.62 -13.17 -0.82
C ASN A 78 6.73 -12.01 -1.31
N ASN A 79 7.13 -10.77 -1.03
CA ASN A 79 6.48 -9.56 -1.49
C ASN A 79 7.24 -8.98 -2.68
N ASN A 80 6.56 -8.86 -3.82
CA ASN A 80 7.14 -8.41 -5.08
C ASN A 80 6.60 -7.04 -5.53
N ILE A 81 5.80 -6.35 -4.70
CA ILE A 81 5.09 -5.12 -5.10
C ILE A 81 6.05 -4.04 -5.60
N TRP A 82 7.25 -3.93 -5.00
CA TRP A 82 8.21 -2.87 -5.28
C TRP A 82 9.35 -3.24 -6.24
N ASN A 83 9.34 -4.45 -6.78
CA ASN A 83 10.48 -4.96 -7.57
C ASN A 83 10.74 -4.14 -8.84
N GLU A 84 9.70 -3.69 -9.53
CA GLU A 84 9.85 -3.02 -10.82
C GLU A 84 10.57 -1.68 -10.72
N TRP A 85 10.36 -0.93 -9.63
CA TRP A 85 11.09 0.33 -9.40
C TRP A 85 12.58 0.10 -9.15
N ALA A 86 12.91 -0.90 -8.36
CA ALA A 86 14.30 -1.29 -8.11
C ALA A 86 14.95 -1.90 -9.35
N PHE A 87 14.23 -2.75 -10.08
CA PHE A 87 14.66 -3.34 -11.34
C PHE A 87 14.94 -2.27 -12.40
N LYS A 88 14.06 -1.28 -12.54
CA LYS A 88 14.25 -0.15 -13.45
C LYS A 88 15.57 0.57 -13.18
N LYS A 89 15.84 0.88 -11.91
CA LYS A 89 17.11 1.52 -11.50
C LYS A 89 18.35 0.70 -11.94
N TRP A 90 18.26 -0.63 -11.90
CA TRP A 90 19.35 -1.50 -12.32
C TRP A 90 19.51 -1.53 -13.82
N VAL A 91 18.44 -1.75 -14.59
CA VAL A 91 18.53 -1.87 -16.06
C VAL A 91 18.84 -0.55 -16.76
N GLU A 92 18.60 0.58 -16.13
CA GLU A 92 18.98 1.91 -16.59
C GLU A 92 20.43 2.31 -16.20
N SER A 93 21.15 1.45 -15.45
CA SER A 93 22.51 1.75 -15.00
C SER A 93 23.56 1.34 -16.04
N ASP A 94 24.72 2.00 -16.02
CA ASP A 94 25.89 1.67 -16.86
C ASP A 94 26.48 0.27 -16.61
N GLU A 95 26.11 -0.37 -15.49
CA GLU A 95 26.57 -1.72 -15.14
C GLU A 95 25.67 -2.82 -15.71
N TYR A 96 24.49 -2.46 -16.20
CA TYR A 96 23.62 -3.42 -16.86
C TYR A 96 24.13 -3.73 -18.26
N ASN A 97 24.35 -5.02 -18.53
CA ASN A 97 24.85 -5.51 -19.83
C ASN A 97 23.97 -6.63 -20.41
N GLY A 98 22.74 -6.76 -19.92
CA GLY A 98 21.74 -7.70 -20.43
C GLY A 98 20.99 -7.16 -21.65
N PRO A 99 19.90 -7.85 -22.06
CA PRO A 99 19.01 -7.41 -23.13
C PRO A 99 18.40 -6.04 -22.84
N ASP A 100 18.10 -5.26 -23.89
CA ASP A 100 17.41 -3.96 -23.73
C ASP A 100 16.05 -4.14 -23.03
N MET A 101 15.93 -3.56 -21.81
CA MET A 101 14.73 -3.56 -20.98
C MET A 101 13.98 -2.22 -21.01
N THR A 102 14.26 -1.34 -21.95
CA THR A 102 13.53 -0.08 -22.10
C THR A 102 12.04 -0.35 -22.26
N ASP A 103 11.21 0.43 -21.53
CA ASP A 103 9.75 0.33 -21.56
C ASP A 103 9.21 -1.09 -21.26
N PHE A 104 9.85 -1.79 -20.33
CA PHE A 104 9.49 -3.17 -20.00
C PHE A 104 8.04 -3.34 -19.56
N GLY A 105 7.45 -2.33 -18.91
CA GLY A 105 6.07 -2.34 -18.49
C GLY A 105 5.11 -2.57 -19.65
N HIS A 106 5.21 -1.75 -20.71
CA HIS A 106 4.38 -1.87 -21.90
C HIS A 106 4.78 -3.08 -22.78
N ARG A 107 6.07 -3.28 -23.01
CA ARG A 107 6.56 -4.34 -23.91
C ARG A 107 6.19 -5.74 -23.44
N THR A 108 6.15 -6.00 -22.14
CA THR A 108 5.72 -7.31 -21.60
C THR A 108 4.26 -7.64 -21.88
N LEU A 109 3.42 -6.65 -22.21
CA LEU A 109 2.01 -6.85 -22.53
C LEU A 109 1.76 -7.19 -23.99
N VAL A 110 2.68 -6.79 -24.89
CA VAL A 110 2.48 -6.85 -26.34
C VAL A 110 3.48 -7.76 -27.07
N ASP A 111 4.55 -8.20 -26.42
CA ASP A 111 5.64 -9.01 -26.97
C ASP A 111 5.96 -10.19 -26.06
N GLU A 112 5.56 -11.40 -26.50
CA GLU A 112 5.74 -12.62 -25.72
C GLU A 112 7.21 -13.04 -25.57
N ASP A 113 8.07 -12.78 -26.53
CA ASP A 113 9.48 -13.12 -26.45
C ASP A 113 10.19 -12.16 -25.51
N PHE A 114 9.89 -10.86 -25.61
CA PHE A 114 10.34 -9.88 -24.61
C PHE A 114 9.87 -10.22 -23.18
N ALA A 115 8.63 -10.67 -23.02
CA ALA A 115 8.12 -11.07 -21.72
C ALA A 115 8.88 -12.27 -21.10
N LYS A 116 9.46 -13.16 -21.91
CA LYS A 116 10.36 -14.24 -21.44
C LYS A 116 11.69 -13.67 -20.95
N ASP A 117 12.32 -12.81 -21.76
CA ASP A 117 13.57 -12.16 -21.41
C ASP A 117 13.41 -11.35 -20.11
N TYR A 118 12.34 -10.57 -20.00
CA TYR A 118 12.01 -9.82 -18.77
C TYR A 118 11.91 -10.73 -17.55
N LYS A 119 11.21 -11.88 -17.65
CA LYS A 119 11.10 -12.84 -16.55
C LYS A 119 12.45 -13.39 -16.12
N GLU A 120 13.34 -13.68 -17.07
CA GLU A 120 14.68 -14.17 -16.78
C GLU A 120 15.53 -13.10 -16.09
N GLN A 121 15.51 -11.87 -16.61
CA GLN A 121 16.25 -10.75 -16.02
C GLN A 121 15.70 -10.38 -14.62
N MET A 122 14.38 -10.35 -14.44
CA MET A 122 13.76 -10.11 -13.14
C MET A 122 14.09 -11.23 -12.14
N LYS A 123 14.14 -12.49 -12.57
CA LYS A 123 14.55 -13.59 -11.71
C LYS A 123 16.01 -13.43 -11.27
N PHE A 124 16.92 -13.17 -12.19
CA PHE A 124 18.32 -12.91 -11.90
C PHE A 124 18.48 -11.72 -10.93
N PHE A 125 17.79 -10.61 -11.18
CA PHE A 125 17.79 -9.44 -10.32
C PHE A 125 17.39 -9.77 -8.88
N LYS A 126 16.27 -10.49 -8.70
CA LYS A 126 15.79 -10.89 -7.36
C LYS A 126 16.79 -11.80 -6.63
N GLU A 127 17.38 -12.77 -7.34
CA GLU A 127 18.41 -13.64 -6.78
C GLU A 127 19.64 -12.83 -6.33
N LYS A 128 20.05 -11.84 -7.13
CA LYS A 128 21.15 -10.93 -6.78
C LYS A 128 20.81 -10.06 -5.56
N ILE A 129 19.60 -9.48 -5.48
CA ILE A 129 19.18 -8.73 -4.30
C ILE A 129 19.26 -9.59 -3.02
N LEU A 130 18.89 -10.87 -3.10
CA LEU A 130 18.86 -11.77 -1.95
C LEU A 130 20.25 -12.28 -1.54
N THR A 131 21.20 -12.43 -2.48
CA THR A 131 22.46 -13.13 -2.24
C THR A 131 23.71 -12.26 -2.29
N ASP A 132 23.62 -11.05 -2.80
CA ASP A 132 24.76 -10.14 -3.00
C ASP A 132 24.48 -8.82 -2.26
N ASP A 133 25.24 -8.57 -1.19
CA ASP A 133 25.01 -7.41 -0.31
C ASP A 133 25.32 -6.08 -0.99
N GLU A 134 26.38 -6.02 -1.79
CA GLU A 134 26.74 -4.79 -2.49
C GLU A 134 25.73 -4.48 -3.60
N PHE A 135 25.29 -5.49 -4.34
CA PHE A 135 24.25 -5.35 -5.35
C PHE A 135 22.92 -4.90 -4.71
N SER A 136 22.52 -5.52 -3.61
CA SER A 136 21.31 -5.15 -2.88
C SER A 136 21.37 -3.73 -2.35
N LYS A 137 22.47 -3.33 -1.74
CA LYS A 137 22.67 -1.97 -1.25
C LYS A 137 22.57 -0.94 -2.37
N LYS A 138 23.07 -1.27 -3.57
CA LYS A 138 23.09 -0.35 -4.70
C LYS A 138 21.75 -0.27 -5.42
N TYR A 139 21.13 -1.40 -5.71
CA TYR A 139 19.96 -1.49 -6.58
C TYR A 139 18.67 -1.85 -5.86
N GLY A 140 18.74 -2.42 -4.66
CA GLY A 140 17.58 -2.73 -3.84
C GLY A 140 17.00 -1.54 -3.07
N ASP A 141 17.79 -0.49 -2.88
CA ASP A 141 17.39 0.70 -2.15
C ASP A 141 16.58 1.65 -3.05
N LEU A 142 15.36 1.94 -2.66
CA LEU A 142 14.41 2.83 -3.34
C LEU A 142 14.52 4.31 -2.89
N GLY A 143 15.39 4.60 -1.92
CA GLY A 143 15.60 5.96 -1.42
C GLY A 143 14.45 6.48 -0.57
N ASN A 144 13.95 7.68 -0.89
CA ASN A 144 13.04 8.45 -0.01
C ASN A 144 11.57 8.01 -0.09
N VAL A 145 11.28 6.69 -0.07
CA VAL A 145 9.91 6.15 -0.07
C VAL A 145 9.23 6.29 1.30
N TYR A 146 7.97 5.87 1.41
CA TYR A 146 7.07 6.04 2.56
C TYR A 146 7.72 5.83 3.93
N GLY A 147 8.36 4.69 4.19
CA GLY A 147 8.97 4.36 5.46
C GLY A 147 10.08 5.33 5.84
N LYS A 148 10.88 5.77 4.87
CA LYS A 148 11.91 6.79 5.07
C LYS A 148 11.30 8.12 5.53
N GLN A 149 10.22 8.56 4.89
CA GLN A 149 9.55 9.80 5.29
C GLN A 149 8.91 9.67 6.69
N TRP A 150 8.32 8.51 7.03
CA TRP A 150 7.72 8.32 8.34
C TRP A 150 8.74 8.33 9.47
N ARG A 151 9.93 7.75 9.24
CA ARG A 151 10.94 7.53 10.28
C ARG A 151 12.10 8.52 10.26
N ASN A 152 12.27 9.26 9.18
CA ASN A 152 13.34 10.25 9.06
C ASN A 152 12.99 11.33 8.02
N PHE A 153 11.98 12.13 8.29
CA PHE A 153 11.65 13.31 7.48
C PHE A 153 12.61 14.46 7.85
N ASN A 154 13.66 14.64 7.08
CA ASN A 154 14.70 15.65 7.35
C ASN A 154 15.24 15.61 8.81
N GLY A 155 15.49 14.40 9.32
CA GLY A 155 15.96 14.19 10.69
C GLY A 155 14.87 13.99 11.74
N VAL A 156 13.58 14.09 11.36
CA VAL A 156 12.45 13.92 12.28
C VAL A 156 11.83 12.54 12.12
N ASP A 157 11.79 11.75 13.18
CA ASP A 157 11.03 10.49 13.27
C ASP A 157 9.56 10.80 13.57
N GLN A 158 8.77 11.05 12.52
CA GLN A 158 7.37 11.45 12.65
C GLN A 158 6.52 10.36 13.31
N LEU A 159 6.74 9.08 12.96
CA LEU A 159 5.94 7.97 13.47
C LEU A 159 6.17 7.77 14.97
N LYS A 160 7.42 7.83 15.42
CA LYS A 160 7.76 7.76 16.85
C LYS A 160 7.13 8.94 17.59
N ASN A 161 7.33 10.16 17.07
CA ASN A 161 6.82 11.38 17.71
C ASN A 161 5.29 11.37 17.83
N VAL A 162 4.56 10.90 16.83
CA VAL A 162 3.09 10.87 16.89
C VAL A 162 2.59 9.85 17.92
N ILE A 163 3.27 8.70 18.08
CA ILE A 163 2.93 7.70 19.11
C ILE A 163 3.18 8.27 20.51
N GLU A 164 4.31 8.93 20.73
CA GLU A 164 4.62 9.61 21.99
C GLU A 164 3.57 10.68 22.30
N GLN A 165 3.20 11.50 21.33
CA GLN A 165 2.15 12.52 21.49
C GLN A 165 0.77 11.93 21.79
N ILE A 166 0.39 10.79 21.20
CA ILE A 166 -0.85 10.08 21.51
C ILE A 166 -0.87 9.66 22.99
N LYS A 167 0.26 9.18 23.52
CA LYS A 167 0.39 8.77 24.93
C LYS A 167 0.35 9.96 25.88
N GLU A 168 1.04 11.05 25.56
CA GLU A 168 1.22 12.20 26.43
C GLU A 168 0.08 13.23 26.35
N ASN A 169 -0.44 13.46 25.14
CA ASN A 169 -1.47 14.46 24.86
C ASN A 169 -2.47 13.95 23.80
N PRO A 170 -3.34 13.00 24.15
CA PRO A 170 -4.29 12.39 23.22
C PRO A 170 -5.28 13.39 22.60
N SER A 171 -5.51 14.55 23.25
CA SER A 171 -6.39 15.60 22.72
C SER A 171 -5.73 16.51 21.65
N SER A 172 -4.45 16.25 21.33
CA SER A 172 -3.73 17.02 20.31
C SER A 172 -4.41 16.93 18.94
N ARG A 173 -4.50 18.07 18.25
CA ARG A 173 -4.95 18.15 16.85
C ARG A 173 -3.79 18.14 15.85
N ARG A 174 -2.57 17.80 16.31
CA ARG A 174 -1.34 17.78 15.52
C ARG A 174 -0.75 16.37 15.37
N LEU A 175 -1.59 15.34 15.51
CA LEU A 175 -1.18 13.92 15.40
C LEU A 175 -1.09 13.54 13.93
N ILE A 176 -0.14 14.11 13.20
CA ILE A 176 -0.01 14.00 11.73
C ILE A 176 1.34 13.37 11.36
N VAL A 177 1.32 12.50 10.35
CA VAL A 177 2.50 11.97 9.66
C VAL A 177 2.36 12.28 8.17
N SER A 178 3.36 12.94 7.57
CA SER A 178 3.40 13.27 6.15
C SER A 178 4.41 12.41 5.41
N SER A 179 4.00 11.83 4.29
CA SER A 179 4.92 11.20 3.33
C SER A 179 5.30 12.15 2.21
N TRP A 180 4.52 13.22 2.01
CA TRP A 180 4.78 14.20 0.96
C TRP A 180 5.82 15.20 1.41
N ASN A 181 7.03 15.08 0.85
CA ASN A 181 8.14 15.99 1.08
C ASN A 181 8.43 16.78 -0.20
N PRO A 182 8.01 18.06 -0.30
CA PRO A 182 8.20 18.84 -1.52
C PRO A 182 9.66 19.03 -1.95
N ALA A 183 10.60 18.91 -1.02
CA ALA A 183 12.03 19.03 -1.33
C ALA A 183 12.63 17.75 -1.94
N GLU A 184 11.96 16.61 -1.85
CA GLU A 184 12.49 15.31 -2.26
C GLU A 184 11.59 14.57 -3.26
N VAL A 185 10.34 15.01 -3.43
CA VAL A 185 9.32 14.27 -4.20
C VAL A 185 9.73 13.96 -5.64
N ASP A 186 10.47 14.86 -6.29
CA ASP A 186 10.94 14.70 -7.67
C ASP A 186 12.09 13.69 -7.80
N THR A 187 12.72 13.33 -6.67
CA THR A 187 13.82 12.34 -6.62
C THR A 187 13.37 10.97 -6.13
N MET A 188 12.09 10.82 -5.77
CA MET A 188 11.55 9.56 -5.29
C MET A 188 11.33 8.58 -6.44
N ALA A 189 11.61 7.30 -6.21
CA ALA A 189 11.28 6.24 -7.16
C ALA A 189 9.78 6.23 -7.52
N LEU A 190 8.93 6.57 -6.54
CA LEU A 190 7.49 6.78 -6.71
C LEU A 190 7.02 7.90 -5.77
N PRO A 191 6.53 9.05 -6.29
CA PRO A 191 5.88 10.06 -5.47
C PRO A 191 4.71 9.48 -4.66
N PRO A 192 4.65 9.72 -3.33
CA PRO A 192 3.73 9.02 -2.45
C PRO A 192 2.26 9.32 -2.79
N CYS A 193 1.48 8.26 -3.05
CA CYS A 193 0.03 8.34 -3.21
C CYS A 193 -0.64 8.57 -1.85
N HIS A 194 -0.20 7.88 -0.80
CA HIS A 194 -0.61 8.10 0.59
C HIS A 194 0.12 9.33 1.13
N SER A 195 -0.45 10.51 0.91
CA SER A 195 0.27 11.78 1.11
C SER A 195 0.47 12.12 2.58
N LEU A 196 -0.55 11.93 3.41
CA LEU A 196 -0.49 12.13 4.86
C LEU A 196 -1.59 11.34 5.56
N PHE A 197 -1.37 11.05 6.84
CA PHE A 197 -2.41 10.53 7.72
C PHE A 197 -2.40 11.24 9.08
N GLN A 198 -3.57 11.27 9.71
CA GLN A 198 -3.80 11.95 10.98
C GLN A 198 -4.52 11.01 11.93
N PHE A 199 -4.10 11.02 13.20
CA PHE A 199 -4.80 10.30 14.26
C PHE A 199 -5.73 11.23 15.05
N TYR A 200 -6.74 10.63 15.63
CA TYR A 200 -7.70 11.27 16.50
C TYR A 200 -8.08 10.35 17.65
N VAL A 201 -8.03 10.85 18.88
CA VAL A 201 -8.42 10.08 20.07
C VAL A 201 -9.71 10.68 20.63
N SER A 202 -10.72 9.84 20.80
CA SER A 202 -11.99 10.15 21.47
C SER A 202 -12.52 8.95 22.21
N ASP A 203 -13.05 9.18 23.40
CA ASP A 203 -13.67 8.15 24.27
C ASP A 203 -12.75 6.92 24.48
N GLY A 204 -11.43 7.17 24.62
CA GLY A 204 -10.45 6.12 24.81
C GLY A 204 -10.18 5.26 23.57
N LYS A 205 -10.58 5.71 22.38
CA LYS A 205 -10.41 5.02 21.11
C LYS A 205 -9.56 5.83 20.14
N LEU A 206 -8.71 5.15 19.37
CA LEU A 206 -7.89 5.74 18.32
C LEU A 206 -8.54 5.54 16.95
N SER A 207 -8.70 6.64 16.22
CA SER A 207 -9.10 6.67 14.81
C SER A 207 -7.97 7.22 13.96
N CYS A 208 -7.96 6.86 12.67
CA CYS A 208 -7.00 7.36 11.69
C CYS A 208 -7.71 7.85 10.44
N GLN A 209 -7.31 9.00 9.92
CA GLN A 209 -7.71 9.47 8.59
C GLN A 209 -6.51 9.52 7.67
N LEU A 210 -6.60 8.82 6.53
CA LEU A 210 -5.65 8.89 5.43
C LEU A 210 -6.15 9.86 4.36
N TYR A 211 -5.31 10.78 3.91
CA TYR A 211 -5.48 11.45 2.63
C TYR A 211 -4.57 10.80 1.58
N GLN A 212 -5.19 10.17 0.58
CA GLN A 212 -4.54 9.56 -0.56
C GLN A 212 -4.84 10.39 -1.82
N ARG A 213 -3.81 11.05 -2.38
CA ARG A 213 -3.97 11.96 -3.53
C ARG A 213 -4.44 11.27 -4.81
N SER A 214 -4.09 10.00 -4.98
CA SER A 214 -4.39 9.19 -6.16
C SER A 214 -4.57 7.74 -5.75
N GLY A 215 -5.65 7.11 -6.18
CA GLY A 215 -5.99 5.74 -5.83
C GLY A 215 -6.50 4.94 -7.03
N ASP A 216 -5.71 3.92 -7.46
CA ASP A 216 -6.24 2.81 -8.24
C ASP A 216 -7.23 2.04 -7.39
N VAL A 217 -8.51 2.22 -7.67
CA VAL A 217 -9.58 1.69 -6.83
C VAL A 217 -9.62 0.17 -6.89
N PHE A 218 -9.29 -0.45 -8.02
CA PHE A 218 -9.40 -1.89 -8.14
C PHE A 218 -8.19 -2.64 -7.55
N LEU A 219 -6.96 -2.24 -7.85
CA LEU A 219 -5.77 -2.95 -7.40
C LEU A 219 -5.19 -2.39 -6.09
N GLY A 220 -5.07 -1.07 -5.95
CA GLY A 220 -4.36 -0.43 -4.85
C GLY A 220 -5.21 -0.19 -3.60
N VAL A 221 -6.38 0.42 -3.75
CA VAL A 221 -7.23 0.86 -2.61
C VAL A 221 -7.55 -0.26 -1.61
N PRO A 222 -7.84 -1.53 -2.01
CA PRO A 222 -8.04 -2.62 -1.06
C PRO A 222 -6.87 -2.88 -0.12
N PHE A 223 -5.64 -2.80 -0.64
CA PHE A 223 -4.41 -2.92 0.16
C PHE A 223 -4.27 -1.74 1.12
N ASN A 224 -4.57 -0.52 0.67
CA ASN A 224 -4.45 0.69 1.47
C ASN A 224 -5.46 0.70 2.63
N ILE A 225 -6.70 0.27 2.41
CA ILE A 225 -7.72 0.11 3.47
C ILE A 225 -7.17 -0.82 4.56
N ALA A 226 -6.69 -1.99 4.18
CA ALA A 226 -6.17 -2.98 5.13
C ALA A 226 -4.90 -2.48 5.84
N SER A 227 -3.97 -1.87 5.13
CA SER A 227 -2.68 -1.39 5.66
C SER A 227 -2.87 -0.32 6.75
N TYR A 228 -3.65 0.73 6.47
CA TYR A 228 -3.86 1.80 7.45
C TYR A 228 -4.81 1.42 8.58
N SER A 229 -5.74 0.49 8.34
CA SER A 229 -6.52 -0.12 9.42
C SER A 229 -5.63 -0.91 10.37
N LEU A 230 -4.72 -1.73 9.84
CA LEU A 230 -3.75 -2.47 10.64
C LEU A 230 -2.82 -1.52 11.42
N LEU A 231 -2.28 -0.48 10.76
CA LEU A 231 -1.46 0.54 11.45
C LEU A 231 -2.21 1.18 12.62
N THR A 232 -3.49 1.51 12.42
CA THR A 232 -4.33 2.10 13.48
C THR A 232 -4.51 1.14 14.65
N ILE A 233 -4.78 -0.14 14.38
CA ILE A 233 -4.94 -1.19 15.39
C ILE A 233 -3.65 -1.38 16.20
N LEU A 234 -2.49 -1.43 15.52
CA LEU A 234 -1.19 -1.61 16.16
C LEU A 234 -0.84 -0.43 17.08
N ILE A 235 -1.03 0.80 16.61
CA ILE A 235 -0.76 2.00 17.43
C ILE A 235 -1.77 2.11 18.58
N ALA A 236 -3.04 1.79 18.39
CA ALA A 236 -4.03 1.75 19.47
C ALA A 236 -3.59 0.78 20.58
N LYS A 237 -3.14 -0.45 20.20
CA LYS A 237 -2.63 -1.45 21.16
C LYS A 237 -1.38 -0.93 21.90
N GLU A 238 -0.41 -0.34 21.21
CA GLU A 238 0.79 0.24 21.85
C GLU A 238 0.45 1.37 22.83
N CYS A 239 -0.58 2.16 22.51
CA CYS A 239 -1.01 3.29 23.35
C CYS A 239 -2.07 2.92 24.39
N ASN A 240 -2.40 1.66 24.58
CA ASN A 240 -3.46 1.16 25.47
C ASN A 240 -4.83 1.83 25.21
N LEU A 241 -5.15 2.06 23.94
CA LEU A 241 -6.43 2.60 23.48
C LEU A 241 -7.26 1.52 22.80
N GLY A 242 -8.58 1.68 22.83
CA GLY A 242 -9.47 0.94 21.96
C GLY A 242 -9.33 1.42 20.50
N VAL A 243 -9.88 0.67 19.56
CA VAL A 243 -9.93 1.05 18.16
C VAL A 243 -11.21 1.86 17.87
N GLY A 244 -11.08 2.87 17.04
CA GLY A 244 -12.17 3.69 16.52
C GLY A 244 -12.44 3.39 15.04
N GLU A 245 -12.34 4.41 14.19
CA GLU A 245 -12.58 4.32 12.75
C GLU A 245 -11.29 4.51 11.95
N PHE A 246 -11.22 3.84 10.79
CA PHE A 246 -10.34 4.25 9.70
C PHE A 246 -11.16 5.05 8.69
N VAL A 247 -10.72 6.28 8.41
CA VAL A 247 -11.33 7.20 7.44
C VAL A 247 -10.40 7.31 6.25
N HIS A 248 -10.85 6.86 5.08
CA HIS A 248 -10.06 6.91 3.86
C HIS A 248 -10.58 8.00 2.94
N THR A 249 -9.82 9.08 2.80
CA THR A 249 -10.11 10.20 1.91
C THR A 249 -9.25 10.10 0.66
N LEU A 250 -9.92 9.98 -0.49
CA LEU A 250 -9.30 9.90 -1.80
C LEU A 250 -9.39 11.25 -2.52
N GLY A 251 -8.29 11.68 -3.13
CA GLY A 251 -8.28 12.78 -4.09
C GLY A 251 -8.79 12.29 -5.45
N ASP A 252 -7.90 11.92 -6.37
CA ASP A 252 -8.27 11.26 -7.63
C ASP A 252 -8.50 9.76 -7.38
N ALA A 253 -9.75 9.34 -7.33
CA ALA A 253 -10.15 7.94 -7.22
C ALA A 253 -10.55 7.43 -8.61
N HIS A 254 -9.81 6.46 -9.14
CA HIS A 254 -9.98 6.02 -10.52
C HIS A 254 -10.01 4.51 -10.68
N ILE A 255 -10.73 4.09 -11.71
CA ILE A 255 -10.74 2.73 -12.24
C ILE A 255 -10.18 2.79 -13.66
N TYR A 256 -9.14 1.99 -13.94
CA TYR A 256 -8.60 1.86 -15.29
C TYR A 256 -9.63 1.25 -16.25
N ASN A 257 -9.65 1.70 -17.50
CA ASN A 257 -10.65 1.25 -18.48
C ASN A 257 -10.61 -0.26 -18.70
N ASN A 258 -9.44 -0.88 -18.58
CA ASN A 258 -9.25 -2.33 -18.69
C ASN A 258 -9.61 -3.12 -17.41
N HIS A 259 -10.16 -2.46 -16.37
CA HIS A 259 -10.62 -3.07 -15.12
C HIS A 259 -12.15 -3.08 -14.97
N PHE A 260 -12.92 -2.53 -15.91
CA PHE A 260 -14.38 -2.39 -15.76
C PHE A 260 -15.09 -3.73 -15.59
N ASP A 261 -14.71 -4.75 -16.36
CA ASP A 261 -15.30 -6.08 -16.25
C ASP A 261 -15.02 -6.71 -14.87
N GLN A 262 -13.81 -6.58 -14.37
CA GLN A 262 -13.37 -7.08 -13.07
C GLN A 262 -14.10 -6.37 -11.92
N VAL A 263 -14.29 -5.06 -12.04
CA VAL A 263 -15.05 -4.28 -11.05
C VAL A 263 -16.51 -4.68 -11.05
N ASN A 264 -17.13 -4.85 -12.23
CA ASN A 264 -18.52 -5.31 -12.35
C ASN A 264 -18.69 -6.73 -11.77
N GLU A 265 -17.75 -7.63 -12.02
CA GLU A 265 -17.73 -8.95 -11.39
C GLU A 265 -17.68 -8.82 -9.86
N GLN A 266 -16.78 -8.00 -9.32
CA GLN A 266 -16.65 -7.82 -7.88
C GLN A 266 -17.90 -7.20 -7.25
N ILE A 267 -18.53 -6.24 -7.90
CA ILE A 267 -19.77 -5.61 -7.44
C ILE A 267 -20.93 -6.63 -7.34
N SER A 268 -20.94 -7.65 -8.20
CA SER A 268 -22.00 -8.70 -8.21
C SER A 268 -21.88 -9.69 -7.04
N ARG A 269 -20.76 -9.71 -6.33
CA ARG A 269 -20.48 -10.69 -5.27
C ARG A 269 -21.05 -10.25 -3.93
N THR A 270 -21.60 -11.19 -3.18
CA THR A 270 -22.08 -10.97 -1.80
C THR A 270 -20.90 -11.03 -0.82
N PRO A 271 -20.71 -10.03 0.03
CA PRO A 271 -19.65 -10.07 1.05
C PRO A 271 -19.84 -11.20 2.06
N TYR A 272 -18.72 -11.75 2.55
CA TYR A 272 -18.65 -12.58 3.76
C TYR A 272 -18.41 -11.74 5.01
N ASP A 273 -18.41 -12.37 6.17
CA ASP A 273 -18.03 -11.73 7.42
C ASP A 273 -16.56 -11.27 7.41
N LEU A 274 -16.29 -10.17 8.10
CA LEU A 274 -14.94 -9.65 8.20
C LEU A 274 -14.05 -10.57 9.04
N PRO A 275 -12.79 -10.75 8.64
CA PRO A 275 -11.81 -11.47 9.45
C PRO A 275 -11.44 -10.71 10.73
N SER A 276 -10.71 -11.39 11.59
CA SER A 276 -10.08 -10.82 12.76
C SER A 276 -8.56 -10.94 12.71
N LEU A 277 -7.88 -10.23 13.59
CA LEU A 277 -6.43 -10.30 13.75
C LEU A 277 -6.08 -10.88 15.12
N LYS A 278 -5.12 -11.79 15.13
CA LYS A 278 -4.43 -12.20 16.34
C LYS A 278 -3.06 -11.52 16.35
N ILE A 279 -2.83 -10.70 17.38
CA ILE A 279 -1.62 -9.90 17.52
C ILE A 279 -0.94 -10.28 18.84
N ASN A 280 0.32 -10.73 18.75
CA ASN A 280 1.12 -11.04 19.91
C ASN A 280 1.30 -9.80 20.81
N GLU A 281 1.67 -10.00 22.08
CA GLU A 281 2.04 -8.88 22.94
C GLU A 281 3.37 -8.27 22.47
N PHE A 282 3.42 -6.95 22.47
CA PHE A 282 4.62 -6.18 22.11
C PHE A 282 4.67 -4.88 22.94
N GLN A 283 5.85 -4.29 23.05
CA GLN A 283 6.04 -2.99 23.72
C GLN A 283 6.07 -1.84 22.74
N SER A 284 6.59 -2.07 21.53
CA SER A 284 6.67 -1.07 20.48
C SER A 284 6.40 -1.67 19.11
N ILE A 285 5.66 -0.97 18.25
CA ILE A 285 5.43 -1.41 16.87
C ILE A 285 6.73 -1.53 16.07
N PHE A 286 7.80 -0.86 16.52
CA PHE A 286 9.11 -0.90 15.87
C PHE A 286 9.86 -2.23 16.09
N ASP A 287 9.46 -3.02 17.10
CA ASP A 287 10.05 -4.33 17.43
C ASP A 287 9.32 -5.50 16.78
N LEU A 288 8.17 -5.24 16.13
CA LEU A 288 7.34 -6.26 15.51
C LEU A 288 8.08 -7.04 14.41
N LYS A 289 7.70 -8.31 14.30
CA LYS A 289 8.12 -9.26 13.27
C LYS A 289 6.91 -9.75 12.49
N ILE A 290 7.15 -10.33 11.33
CA ILE A 290 6.08 -10.90 10.47
C ILE A 290 5.20 -11.88 11.26
N SER A 291 5.80 -12.71 12.13
CA SER A 291 5.10 -13.71 12.94
C SER A 291 4.20 -13.16 14.05
N ASP A 292 4.23 -11.85 14.31
CA ASP A 292 3.51 -11.26 15.43
C ASP A 292 2.06 -10.87 15.11
N VAL A 293 1.70 -10.88 13.82
CA VAL A 293 0.34 -10.59 13.37
C VAL A 293 -0.15 -11.72 12.46
N GLU A 294 -1.26 -12.32 12.84
CA GLU A 294 -1.91 -13.42 12.13
C GLU A 294 -3.34 -13.02 11.73
N LEU A 295 -3.70 -13.26 10.47
CA LEU A 295 -5.06 -13.11 9.99
C LEU A 295 -5.88 -14.37 10.34
N VAL A 296 -7.05 -14.17 10.96
CA VAL A 296 -7.89 -15.26 11.46
C VAL A 296 -9.27 -15.18 10.83
N ASN A 297 -9.85 -16.32 10.48
CA ASN A 297 -11.19 -16.45 9.92
C ASN A 297 -11.42 -15.63 8.63
N TYR A 298 -10.43 -15.58 7.74
CA TYR A 298 -10.59 -14.92 6.45
C TYR A 298 -11.22 -15.85 5.42
N GLU A 299 -12.47 -15.60 5.08
CA GLU A 299 -13.17 -16.18 3.95
C GLU A 299 -13.38 -15.12 2.88
N SER A 300 -13.12 -15.46 1.63
CA SER A 300 -13.26 -14.52 0.51
C SER A 300 -13.63 -15.22 -0.78
N HIS A 301 -14.26 -14.47 -1.68
CA HIS A 301 -14.35 -14.89 -3.06
C HIS A 301 -12.96 -15.02 -3.71
N PRO A 302 -12.83 -15.81 -4.79
CA PRO A 302 -11.58 -15.96 -5.50
C PRO A 302 -10.99 -14.63 -5.96
N PHE A 303 -9.66 -14.62 -6.12
CA PHE A 303 -8.94 -13.50 -6.72
C PHE A 303 -9.47 -13.20 -8.14
N ILE A 304 -9.61 -11.93 -8.46
CA ILE A 304 -9.94 -11.46 -9.81
C ILE A 304 -8.66 -10.91 -10.43
N LYS A 305 -8.21 -11.55 -11.50
CA LYS A 305 -7.00 -11.11 -12.21
C LYS A 305 -7.30 -9.87 -13.05
N ALA A 306 -6.43 -8.87 -12.95
CA ALA A 306 -6.46 -7.68 -13.80
C ALA A 306 -5.04 -7.32 -14.27
N PRO A 307 -4.89 -6.69 -15.43
CA PRO A 307 -3.61 -6.17 -15.88
C PRO A 307 -3.17 -5.00 -14.99
N ILE A 308 -1.87 -4.86 -14.77
CA ILE A 308 -1.31 -3.69 -14.09
C ILE A 308 -1.06 -2.62 -15.14
N ALA A 309 -1.56 -1.40 -14.92
CA ALA A 309 -1.24 -0.24 -15.74
C ALA A 309 0.08 0.37 -15.25
N VAL A 310 1.11 0.38 -16.10
CA VAL A 310 2.49 0.81 -15.79
C VAL A 310 2.91 1.99 -16.65
#